data_71ccfa64f9d546c19e21bf0484f702f6
#
_entry.id   71ccfa64f9d546c19e21bf0484f702f6
#
_cell.length_a   1.000
_cell.length_b   1.000
_cell.length_c   1.000
_cell.angle_alpha   90.00
_cell.angle_beta   90.00
_cell.angle_gamma   90.00
#
_symmetry.space_group_name_H-M   'P 1'
#
loop_
_entity.id
_entity.type
_entity.pdbx_description
1 polymer ?
#
loop_
_entity_poly.entity_id
_entity_poly.type
_entity_poly.pdbx_seq_one_letter_code
_entity_poly.pdbx_strand_id
1 'polypeptide(L)'
;MKERLQKVLSHAGICSRRKAEELIAAGQVRVNGKVIRELGSEADPVSDRIEVAGERIRPERKRYFLFYKPDNVITSVTDPQGRRTVMDYFRNIRERIFPVGRLDYHSEGLLLMTNDGELDNILTHPKHEVKKVYEVTVSGKYSLKLADKMSKGVRIDIGVTAPCEIEVLGYDKEKNKTKVRMTLHEGKNREIRKMMAAFHYPVFGLKRVQYSFLTLSGVSRGEYRRLSLEEVKKLYELHK
;
A
#
# COMPACT_ATOMS: atom_id res chain seq x y z
N MET A 1 -14.71 -12.36 -18.76
CA MET A 1 -13.29 -12.39 -19.17
C MET A 1 -12.54 -13.35 -18.26
N LYS A 2 -11.74 -14.27 -18.84
CA LYS A 2 -10.99 -15.25 -18.04
C LYS A 2 -9.83 -14.62 -17.28
N GLU A 3 -9.67 -15.03 -16.04
CA GLU A 3 -8.59 -14.63 -15.15
C GLU A 3 -7.94 -15.87 -14.51
N ARG A 4 -6.69 -15.77 -14.09
CA ARG A 4 -6.02 -16.85 -13.33
C ARG A 4 -6.84 -17.23 -12.11
N LEU A 5 -7.08 -18.53 -11.93
CA LEU A 5 -7.99 -19.07 -10.91
C LEU A 5 -7.61 -18.63 -9.49
N GLN A 6 -6.31 -18.61 -9.14
CA GLN A 6 -5.86 -18.07 -7.85
C GLN A 6 -6.20 -16.60 -7.64
N LYS A 7 -6.29 -15.80 -8.72
CA LYS A 7 -6.72 -14.40 -8.65
C LYS A 7 -8.21 -14.32 -8.37
N VAL A 8 -9.02 -15.15 -9.05
CA VAL A 8 -10.47 -15.24 -8.84
C VAL A 8 -10.79 -15.61 -7.40
N LEU A 9 -10.14 -16.64 -6.85
CA LEU A 9 -10.32 -17.08 -5.46
C LEU A 9 -9.96 -15.98 -4.45
N SER A 10 -8.87 -15.25 -4.73
CA SER A 10 -8.44 -14.15 -3.88
C SER A 10 -9.41 -12.97 -3.91
N HIS A 11 -9.97 -12.64 -5.09
CA HIS A 11 -10.98 -11.58 -5.25
C HIS A 11 -12.35 -11.96 -4.66
N ALA A 12 -12.63 -13.24 -4.55
CA ALA A 12 -13.80 -13.75 -3.85
C ALA A 12 -13.62 -13.82 -2.32
N GLY A 13 -12.50 -13.31 -1.79
CA GLY A 13 -12.26 -13.27 -0.35
C GLY A 13 -11.88 -14.61 0.30
N ILE A 14 -11.75 -15.70 -0.49
CA ILE A 14 -11.52 -17.05 0.04
C ILE A 14 -10.16 -17.13 0.77
N CYS A 15 -9.07 -16.68 0.11
CA CYS A 15 -7.71 -16.76 0.67
C CYS A 15 -6.74 -15.85 -0.08
N SER A 16 -5.45 -15.85 0.30
CA SER A 16 -4.40 -15.20 -0.49
C SER A 16 -4.15 -15.95 -1.80
N ARG A 17 -3.57 -15.29 -2.82
CA ARG A 17 -3.21 -15.92 -4.10
C ARG A 17 -2.33 -17.16 -3.90
N ARG A 18 -1.32 -17.10 -3.00
CA ARG A 18 -0.45 -18.24 -2.66
C ARG A 18 -1.23 -19.39 -2.03
N LYS A 19 -2.12 -19.08 -1.07
CA LYS A 19 -2.97 -20.11 -0.47
C LYS A 19 -3.97 -20.71 -1.47
N ALA A 20 -4.44 -19.92 -2.43
CA ALA A 20 -5.27 -20.40 -3.53
C ALA A 20 -4.53 -21.39 -4.42
N GLU A 21 -3.24 -21.15 -4.71
CA GLU A 21 -2.40 -22.10 -5.45
C GLU A 21 -2.24 -23.44 -4.71
N GLU A 22 -2.08 -23.40 -3.38
CA GLU A 22 -2.07 -24.61 -2.54
C GLU A 22 -3.41 -25.39 -2.63
N LEU A 23 -4.55 -24.68 -2.57
CA LEU A 23 -5.88 -25.29 -2.68
C LEU A 23 -6.11 -25.91 -4.07
N ILE A 24 -5.65 -25.25 -5.13
CA ILE A 24 -5.70 -25.76 -6.51
C ILE A 24 -4.86 -27.03 -6.63
N ALA A 25 -3.60 -26.98 -6.21
CA ALA A 25 -2.70 -28.14 -6.27
C ALA A 25 -3.24 -29.33 -5.46
N ALA A 26 -3.86 -29.08 -4.31
CA ALA A 26 -4.52 -30.10 -3.49
C ALA A 26 -5.83 -30.65 -4.11
N GLY A 27 -6.32 -30.08 -5.23
CA GLY A 27 -7.55 -30.50 -5.90
C GLY A 27 -8.83 -30.14 -5.14
N GLN A 28 -8.78 -29.12 -4.29
CA GLN A 28 -9.93 -28.63 -3.54
C GLN A 28 -10.78 -27.62 -4.33
N VAL A 29 -10.35 -27.25 -5.54
CA VAL A 29 -11.04 -26.30 -6.40
C VAL A 29 -11.68 -26.99 -7.59
N ARG A 30 -12.95 -26.68 -7.87
CA ARG A 30 -13.65 -27.14 -9.05
C ARG A 30 -14.12 -25.96 -9.91
N VAL A 31 -14.03 -26.15 -11.22
CA VAL A 31 -14.60 -25.22 -12.21
C VAL A 31 -15.55 -26.01 -13.10
N ASN A 32 -16.82 -25.63 -13.14
CA ASN A 32 -17.88 -26.32 -13.89
C ASN A 32 -17.94 -27.83 -13.59
N GLY A 33 -17.78 -28.20 -12.30
CA GLY A 33 -17.79 -29.56 -11.81
C GLY A 33 -16.47 -30.36 -11.97
N LYS A 34 -15.51 -29.86 -12.75
CA LYS A 34 -14.20 -30.49 -12.95
C LYS A 34 -13.20 -30.05 -11.89
N VAL A 35 -12.49 -30.99 -11.26
CA VAL A 35 -11.40 -30.68 -10.33
C VAL A 35 -10.22 -30.09 -11.09
N ILE A 36 -9.73 -28.94 -10.65
CA ILE A 36 -8.55 -28.28 -11.21
C ILE A 36 -7.36 -28.46 -10.25
N ARG A 37 -6.22 -28.93 -10.79
CA ARG A 37 -4.96 -29.09 -10.05
C ARG A 37 -3.79 -28.33 -10.68
N GLU A 38 -3.94 -27.94 -11.94
CA GLU A 38 -2.92 -27.26 -12.70
C GLU A 38 -2.81 -25.79 -12.28
N LEU A 39 -1.61 -25.37 -11.86
CA LEU A 39 -1.32 -23.99 -11.54
C LEU A 39 -1.33 -23.14 -12.81
N GLY A 40 -1.85 -21.93 -12.71
CA GLY A 40 -2.00 -21.03 -13.85
C GLY A 40 -3.31 -21.21 -14.62
N SER A 41 -4.13 -22.23 -14.30
CA SER A 41 -5.48 -22.39 -14.86
C SER A 41 -6.29 -21.10 -14.74
N GLU A 42 -7.16 -20.86 -15.71
CA GLU A 42 -8.01 -19.69 -15.79
C GLU A 42 -9.49 -20.06 -15.68
N ALA A 43 -10.27 -19.13 -15.13
CA ALA A 43 -11.73 -19.22 -15.08
C ALA A 43 -12.36 -17.84 -15.25
N ASP A 44 -13.58 -17.78 -15.75
CA ASP A 44 -14.37 -16.56 -15.81
C ASP A 44 -15.25 -16.45 -14.55
N PRO A 45 -14.99 -15.46 -13.66
CA PRO A 45 -15.73 -15.33 -12.40
C PRO A 45 -17.22 -15.03 -12.58
N VAL A 46 -17.63 -14.63 -13.78
CA VAL A 46 -19.04 -14.30 -14.10
C VAL A 46 -19.78 -15.51 -14.65
N SER A 47 -19.19 -16.22 -15.60
CA SER A 47 -19.86 -17.32 -16.33
C SER A 47 -19.57 -18.70 -15.74
N ASP A 48 -18.40 -18.91 -15.12
CA ASP A 48 -18.03 -20.22 -14.60
C ASP A 48 -18.57 -20.46 -13.18
N ARG A 49 -19.00 -21.68 -12.92
CA ARG A 49 -19.32 -22.16 -11.58
C ARG A 49 -18.04 -22.61 -10.89
N ILE A 50 -17.55 -21.80 -9.97
CA ILE A 50 -16.33 -22.08 -9.22
C ILE A 50 -16.71 -22.50 -7.81
N GLU A 51 -16.08 -23.59 -7.32
CA GLU A 51 -16.33 -24.15 -6.00
C GLU A 51 -15.00 -24.43 -5.29
N VAL A 52 -14.97 -24.18 -3.98
CA VAL A 52 -13.84 -24.50 -3.09
C VAL A 52 -14.36 -25.36 -1.96
N ALA A 53 -13.76 -26.53 -1.73
CA ALA A 53 -14.19 -27.51 -0.74
C ALA A 53 -15.70 -27.86 -0.81
N GLY A 54 -16.27 -27.84 -2.02
CA GLY A 54 -17.68 -28.13 -2.27
C GLY A 54 -18.62 -26.92 -2.19
N GLU A 55 -18.16 -25.79 -1.72
CA GLU A 55 -18.98 -24.56 -1.63
C GLU A 55 -18.77 -23.65 -2.84
N ARG A 56 -19.87 -23.17 -3.43
CA ARG A 56 -19.81 -22.20 -4.53
C ARG A 56 -19.31 -20.86 -4.03
N ILE A 57 -18.26 -20.33 -4.65
CA ILE A 57 -17.76 -18.98 -4.34
C ILE A 57 -18.62 -17.90 -5.00
N ARG A 58 -18.67 -16.74 -4.36
CA ARG A 58 -19.30 -15.52 -4.92
C ARG A 58 -18.30 -14.36 -4.79
N PRO A 59 -18.24 -13.47 -5.79
CA PRO A 59 -17.42 -12.27 -5.69
C PRO A 59 -17.79 -11.45 -4.45
N GLU A 60 -16.79 -11.01 -3.70
CA GLU A 60 -17.00 -10.05 -2.61
C GLU A 60 -17.32 -8.66 -3.15
N ARG A 61 -18.11 -7.89 -2.39
CA ARG A 61 -18.31 -6.47 -2.67
C ARG A 61 -16.98 -5.74 -2.46
N LYS A 62 -16.55 -4.97 -3.46
CA LYS A 62 -15.33 -4.16 -3.36
C LYS A 62 -15.45 -3.12 -2.24
N ARG A 63 -14.36 -2.95 -1.49
CA ARG A 63 -14.24 -2.01 -0.37
C ARG A 63 -13.00 -1.16 -0.53
N TYR A 64 -13.12 0.10 -0.14
CA TYR A 64 -12.06 1.09 -0.27
C TYR A 64 -12.05 1.98 0.97
N PHE A 65 -10.92 2.05 1.65
CA PHE A 65 -10.77 2.85 2.85
C PHE A 65 -9.49 3.69 2.79
N LEU A 66 -9.59 4.91 3.30
CA LEU A 66 -8.45 5.73 3.66
C LEU A 66 -8.24 5.58 5.16
N PHE A 67 -7.07 5.14 5.55
CA PHE A 67 -6.68 4.91 6.93
C PHE A 67 -5.52 5.81 7.33
N TYR A 68 -5.59 6.41 8.52
CA TYR A 68 -4.45 7.07 9.12
C TYR A 68 -3.69 6.07 9.99
N LYS A 69 -2.75 5.36 9.39
CA LYS A 69 -1.90 4.40 10.10
C LYS A 69 -1.09 5.08 11.19
N PRO A 70 -1.17 4.67 12.46
CA PRO A 70 -0.26 5.12 13.51
C PRO A 70 1.17 4.62 13.33
N ASP A 71 2.12 5.27 14.00
CA ASP A 71 3.46 4.72 14.22
C ASP A 71 3.41 3.42 15.04
N ASN A 72 4.45 2.59 14.95
CA ASN A 72 4.57 1.30 15.66
C ASN A 72 3.45 0.28 15.32
N VAL A 73 2.97 0.31 14.09
CA VAL A 73 1.98 -0.63 13.53
C VAL A 73 2.54 -1.23 12.24
N ILE A 74 2.43 -2.55 12.09
CA ILE A 74 2.94 -3.26 10.92
C ILE A 74 1.93 -3.18 9.77
N THR A 75 2.40 -2.84 8.58
CA THR A 75 1.61 -2.88 7.35
C THR A 75 1.63 -4.31 6.80
N SER A 76 0.82 -5.17 7.38
CA SER A 76 0.64 -6.57 6.97
C SER A 76 -0.76 -7.05 7.33
N VAL A 77 -1.23 -8.07 6.63
CA VAL A 77 -2.49 -8.77 6.97
C VAL A 77 -2.30 -9.67 8.18
N THR A 78 -1.12 -10.27 8.34
CA THR A 78 -0.75 -11.14 9.48
C THR A 78 0.66 -10.83 9.92
N ASP A 79 0.97 -11.08 11.19
CA ASP A 79 2.32 -11.01 11.72
C ASP A 79 2.63 -12.24 12.59
N PRO A 80 3.63 -13.06 12.23
CA PRO A 80 3.98 -14.27 12.97
C PRO A 80 4.47 -14.01 14.40
N GLN A 81 4.92 -12.78 14.69
CA GLN A 81 5.40 -12.37 16.03
C GLN A 81 4.30 -11.78 16.90
N GLY A 82 3.04 -11.75 16.43
CA GLY A 82 1.90 -11.25 17.19
C GLY A 82 1.90 -9.72 17.44
N ARG A 83 2.74 -8.95 16.71
CA ARG A 83 2.75 -7.50 16.84
C ARG A 83 1.49 -6.90 16.20
N ARG A 84 1.10 -5.71 16.65
CA ARG A 84 -0.05 -4.99 16.12
C ARG A 84 0.10 -4.69 14.62
N THR A 85 -0.90 -5.08 13.84
CA THR A 85 -0.95 -4.86 12.41
C THR A 85 -2.03 -3.84 12.04
N VAL A 86 -2.03 -3.39 10.78
CA VAL A 86 -3.10 -2.52 10.27
C VAL A 86 -4.48 -3.18 10.33
N MET A 87 -4.55 -4.53 10.29
CA MET A 87 -5.82 -5.26 10.34
C MET A 87 -6.51 -5.16 11.70
N ASP A 88 -5.79 -4.88 12.78
CA ASP A 88 -6.37 -4.68 14.11
C ASP A 88 -7.34 -3.51 14.19
N TYR A 89 -7.26 -2.57 13.24
CA TYR A 89 -8.17 -1.42 13.12
C TYR A 89 -9.41 -1.71 12.28
N PHE A 90 -9.47 -2.86 11.59
CA PHE A 90 -10.54 -3.23 10.66
C PHE A 90 -11.31 -4.49 11.07
N ARG A 91 -11.31 -4.85 12.36
CA ARG A 91 -11.95 -6.08 12.88
C ARG A 91 -13.46 -6.17 12.60
N ASN A 92 -14.11 -5.04 12.38
CA ASN A 92 -15.53 -4.94 12.03
C ASN A 92 -15.82 -5.02 10.52
N ILE A 93 -14.77 -5.12 9.67
CA ILE A 93 -14.92 -5.31 8.24
C ILE A 93 -14.86 -6.80 7.92
N ARG A 94 -15.92 -7.31 7.31
CA ARG A 94 -16.06 -8.74 6.99
C ARG A 94 -15.29 -9.15 5.75
N GLU A 95 -15.25 -8.24 4.77
CA GLU A 95 -14.55 -8.47 3.52
C GLU A 95 -13.04 -8.56 3.73
N ARG A 96 -12.37 -9.40 2.96
CA ARG A 96 -10.94 -9.66 3.07
C ARG A 96 -10.10 -8.54 2.44
N ILE A 97 -9.98 -7.41 3.14
CA ILE A 97 -9.16 -6.28 2.71
C ILE A 97 -7.66 -6.48 2.99
N PHE A 98 -6.84 -5.71 2.27
CA PHE A 98 -5.39 -5.66 2.42
C PHE A 98 -4.87 -4.23 2.16
N PRO A 99 -3.66 -3.88 2.65
CA PRO A 99 -3.08 -2.56 2.43
C PRO A 99 -2.58 -2.40 0.99
N VAL A 100 -2.83 -1.22 0.40
CA VAL A 100 -2.29 -0.77 -0.89
C VAL A 100 -0.86 -0.25 -0.67
N GLY A 101 0.11 -1.02 -1.08
CA GLY A 101 1.50 -0.76 -0.75
C GLY A 101 1.77 -0.85 0.75
N ARG A 102 2.85 -0.19 1.19
CA ARG A 102 3.27 -0.28 2.60
C ARG A 102 3.74 1.08 3.14
N LEU A 103 3.60 1.22 4.46
CA LEU A 103 4.36 2.15 5.31
C LEU A 103 5.18 1.31 6.30
N ASP A 104 6.41 1.74 6.59
CA ASP A 104 7.27 1.06 7.55
C ASP A 104 6.66 1.07 8.96
N TYR A 105 7.18 0.23 9.86
CA TYR A 105 6.79 0.15 11.26
C TYR A 105 6.85 1.51 11.96
N HIS A 106 7.97 2.23 11.78
CA HIS A 106 8.19 3.59 12.31
C HIS A 106 7.79 4.70 11.32
N SER A 107 6.74 4.49 10.55
CA SER A 107 6.16 5.49 9.66
C SER A 107 4.66 5.56 9.88
N GLU A 108 4.11 6.78 9.86
CA GLU A 108 2.68 6.99 10.05
C GLU A 108 2.04 7.67 8.83
N GLY A 109 0.74 7.81 8.85
CA GLY A 109 0.02 8.61 7.88
C GLY A 109 -0.89 7.82 6.95
N LEU A 110 -1.17 8.39 5.80
CA LEU A 110 -2.16 7.91 4.86
C LEU A 110 -1.79 6.54 4.26
N LEU A 111 -2.63 5.56 4.49
CA LEU A 111 -2.57 4.22 3.89
C LEU A 111 -3.95 3.87 3.33
N LEU A 112 -3.98 3.34 2.11
CA LEU A 112 -5.23 2.83 1.54
C LEU A 112 -5.37 1.35 1.86
N MET A 113 -6.63 0.92 2.10
CA MET A 113 -6.98 -0.48 2.35
C MET A 113 -8.10 -0.87 1.40
N THR A 114 -8.00 -2.03 0.75
CA THR A 114 -8.98 -2.50 -0.22
C THR A 114 -8.96 -4.02 -0.37
N ASN A 115 -9.99 -4.60 -0.98
CA ASN A 115 -10.00 -5.97 -1.54
C ASN A 115 -9.94 -5.96 -3.07
N ASP A 116 -9.64 -4.80 -3.68
CA ASP A 116 -9.55 -4.61 -5.11
C ASP A 116 -8.10 -4.65 -5.60
N GLY A 117 -7.67 -5.81 -6.07
CA GLY A 117 -6.30 -6.01 -6.56
C GLY A 117 -5.98 -5.35 -7.90
N GLU A 118 -6.98 -4.88 -8.65
CA GLU A 118 -6.77 -4.09 -9.85
C GLU A 118 -6.38 -2.66 -9.48
N LEU A 119 -7.13 -2.04 -8.57
CA LEU A 119 -6.80 -0.72 -8.05
C LEU A 119 -5.46 -0.72 -7.30
N ASP A 120 -5.17 -1.76 -6.50
CA ASP A 120 -3.86 -1.90 -5.84
C ASP A 120 -2.72 -1.88 -6.87
N ASN A 121 -2.85 -2.61 -7.98
CA ASN A 121 -1.85 -2.62 -9.04
C ASN A 121 -1.68 -1.24 -9.70
N ILE A 122 -2.78 -0.54 -9.99
CA ILE A 122 -2.73 0.83 -10.54
C ILE A 122 -1.95 1.75 -9.60
N LEU A 123 -2.23 1.67 -8.31
CA LEU A 123 -1.68 2.59 -7.31
C LEU A 123 -0.22 2.28 -6.90
N THR A 124 0.20 1.03 -7.02
CA THR A 124 1.52 0.58 -6.52
C THR A 124 2.54 0.32 -7.62
N HIS A 125 2.10 0.04 -8.86
CA HIS A 125 3.02 -0.28 -9.94
C HIS A 125 3.85 0.94 -10.34
N PRO A 126 5.19 0.83 -10.42
CA PRO A 126 6.09 1.97 -10.69
C PRO A 126 5.76 2.77 -11.96
N LYS A 127 5.25 2.11 -13.02
CA LYS A 127 4.92 2.76 -14.29
C LYS A 127 3.87 3.88 -14.18
N HIS A 128 3.04 3.89 -13.14
CA HIS A 128 1.98 4.89 -12.96
C HIS A 128 2.43 6.10 -12.15
N GLU A 129 3.65 6.08 -11.62
CA GLU A 129 4.30 7.21 -10.93
C GLU A 129 3.40 7.96 -9.95
N VAL A 130 2.54 7.21 -9.24
CA VAL A 130 1.54 7.81 -8.35
C VAL A 130 2.22 8.63 -7.25
N LYS A 131 1.91 9.93 -7.22
CA LYS A 131 2.46 10.92 -6.30
C LYS A 131 2.18 10.58 -4.84
N LYS A 132 3.22 10.63 -4.00
CA LYS A 132 3.15 10.42 -2.56
C LYS A 132 3.89 11.56 -1.86
N VAL A 133 3.22 12.27 -0.94
CA VAL A 133 3.82 13.39 -0.22
C VAL A 133 4.04 13.00 1.24
N TYR A 134 5.26 13.26 1.70
CA TYR A 134 5.69 12.95 3.06
C TYR A 134 6.13 14.21 3.80
N GLU A 135 5.79 14.31 5.08
CA GLU A 135 6.44 15.18 6.04
C GLU A 135 7.48 14.40 6.82
N VAL A 136 8.72 14.87 6.76
CA VAL A 136 9.90 14.22 7.33
C VAL A 136 10.50 15.14 8.38
N THR A 137 10.70 14.65 9.59
CA THR A 137 11.42 15.38 10.65
C THR A 137 12.81 14.78 10.78
N VAL A 138 13.84 15.60 10.55
CA VAL A 138 15.24 15.20 10.62
C VAL A 138 15.99 15.96 11.72
N SER A 139 17.12 15.43 12.17
CA SER A 139 18.02 16.09 13.10
C SER A 139 18.77 17.24 12.44
N GLY A 140 19.00 18.31 13.21
CA GLY A 140 19.83 19.43 12.79
C GLY A 140 19.19 20.36 11.77
N LYS A 141 19.95 21.38 11.37
CA LYS A 141 19.54 22.39 10.39
C LYS A 141 19.76 21.85 8.97
N TYR A 142 18.68 21.66 8.23
CA TYR A 142 18.70 21.18 6.84
C TYR A 142 18.79 22.36 5.87
N SER A 143 19.80 22.36 5.00
CA SER A 143 20.03 23.50 4.10
C SER A 143 19.29 23.38 2.78
N LEU A 144 18.89 24.54 2.18
CA LEU A 144 18.27 24.57 0.86
C LEU A 144 19.21 24.03 -0.24
N LYS A 145 20.53 24.26 -0.11
CA LYS A 145 21.53 23.70 -1.04
C LYS A 145 21.53 22.17 -1.03
N LEU A 146 21.33 21.58 0.14
CA LEU A 146 21.22 20.11 0.26
C LEU A 146 19.91 19.60 -0.32
N ALA A 147 18.79 20.33 -0.09
CA ALA A 147 17.52 19.99 -0.70
C ALA A 147 17.63 19.92 -2.24
N ASP A 148 18.22 20.94 -2.87
CA ASP A 148 18.45 20.98 -4.33
C ASP A 148 19.35 19.81 -4.78
N LYS A 149 20.39 19.47 -4.04
CA LYS A 149 21.26 18.33 -4.38
C LYS A 149 20.50 17.00 -4.31
N MET A 150 19.74 16.78 -3.25
CA MET A 150 19.02 15.53 -3.03
C MET A 150 17.81 15.36 -3.98
N SER A 151 17.19 16.45 -4.39
CA SER A 151 16.03 16.41 -5.29
C SER A 151 16.36 15.82 -6.67
N LYS A 152 17.62 15.87 -7.08
CA LYS A 152 18.13 15.33 -8.37
C LYS A 152 18.36 13.82 -8.35
N GLY A 153 18.14 13.18 -7.20
CA GLY A 153 18.37 11.77 -6.95
C GLY A 153 19.58 11.51 -6.05
N VAL A 154 19.50 10.46 -5.27
CA VAL A 154 20.51 10.07 -4.28
C VAL A 154 20.93 8.62 -4.51
N ARG A 155 22.24 8.35 -4.50
CA ARG A 155 22.75 6.97 -4.50
C ARG A 155 22.54 6.36 -3.12
N ILE A 156 21.77 5.28 -3.09
CA ILE A 156 21.52 4.45 -1.91
C ILE A 156 21.90 2.98 -2.22
N ASP A 157 21.81 2.10 -1.23
CA ASP A 157 22.19 0.68 -1.34
C ASP A 157 21.49 -0.10 -2.47
N ILE A 158 20.27 0.31 -2.83
CA ILE A 158 19.44 -0.32 -3.87
C ILE A 158 19.45 0.45 -5.20
N GLY A 159 20.43 1.30 -5.44
CA GLY A 159 20.59 2.08 -6.66
C GLY A 159 20.40 3.58 -6.47
N VAL A 160 20.23 4.31 -7.56
CA VAL A 160 19.95 5.76 -7.53
C VAL A 160 18.44 5.96 -7.43
N THR A 161 17.99 6.86 -6.56
CA THR A 161 16.58 7.24 -6.47
C THR A 161 16.17 8.09 -7.67
N ALA A 162 14.90 8.05 -8.02
CA ALA A 162 14.34 9.00 -8.97
C ALA A 162 14.44 10.44 -8.43
N PRO A 163 14.42 11.45 -9.27
CA PRO A 163 14.27 12.84 -8.86
C PRO A 163 12.98 13.02 -8.04
N CYS A 164 13.03 13.90 -7.02
CA CYS A 164 11.89 14.19 -6.15
C CYS A 164 11.86 15.67 -5.79
N GLU A 165 10.69 16.16 -5.35
CA GLU A 165 10.58 17.53 -4.83
C GLU A 165 10.92 17.53 -3.33
N ILE A 166 11.70 18.51 -2.88
CA ILE A 166 12.05 18.69 -1.47
C ILE A 166 11.84 20.15 -1.09
N GLU A 167 10.93 20.40 -0.15
CA GLU A 167 10.61 21.69 0.42
C GLU A 167 10.99 21.74 1.90
N VAL A 168 11.78 22.72 2.31
CA VAL A 168 12.11 22.95 3.74
C VAL A 168 10.99 23.75 4.37
N LEU A 169 10.22 23.12 5.27
CA LEU A 169 9.06 23.75 5.92
C LEU A 169 9.45 24.63 7.11
N GLY A 170 10.52 24.29 7.82
CA GLY A 170 10.99 25.06 8.97
C GLY A 170 12.03 24.34 9.81
N TYR A 171 12.75 25.12 10.60
CA TYR A 171 13.74 24.65 11.56
C TYR A 171 13.37 25.07 12.98
N ASP A 172 13.15 24.10 13.84
CA ASP A 172 12.95 24.28 15.29
C ASP A 172 14.31 24.29 15.98
N LYS A 173 14.73 25.48 16.44
CA LYS A 173 16.03 25.69 17.09
C LYS A 173 16.11 25.01 18.46
N GLU A 174 15.02 24.98 19.22
CA GLU A 174 14.99 24.42 20.57
C GLU A 174 15.17 22.90 20.54
N LYS A 175 14.50 22.22 19.59
CA LYS A 175 14.59 20.78 19.40
C LYS A 175 15.74 20.36 18.49
N ASN A 176 16.43 21.32 17.87
CA ASN A 176 17.43 21.08 16.83
C ASN A 176 16.91 20.11 15.74
N LYS A 177 15.73 20.39 15.19
CA LYS A 177 15.09 19.57 14.17
C LYS A 177 14.56 20.40 13.01
N THR A 178 14.71 19.87 11.80
CA THR A 178 14.10 20.46 10.59
C THR A 178 12.96 19.61 10.11
N LYS A 179 11.87 20.23 9.70
CA LYS A 179 10.75 19.60 9.01
C LYS A 179 10.87 19.89 7.52
N VAL A 180 10.85 18.85 6.71
CA VAL A 180 10.88 18.92 5.24
C VAL A 180 9.68 18.18 4.66
N ARG A 181 9.18 18.66 3.53
CA ARG A 181 8.18 17.96 2.72
C ARG A 181 8.89 17.34 1.52
N MET A 182 8.61 16.06 1.27
CA MET A 182 9.16 15.33 0.13
C MET A 182 8.03 14.75 -0.72
N THR A 183 8.11 15.00 -2.04
CA THR A 183 7.17 14.41 -3.00
C THR A 183 7.90 13.38 -3.85
N LEU A 184 7.47 12.13 -3.75
CA LEU A 184 8.02 10.99 -4.48
C LEU A 184 7.00 10.40 -5.44
N HIS A 185 7.48 9.86 -6.56
CA HIS A 185 6.69 9.14 -7.57
C HIS A 185 6.98 7.64 -7.57
N GLU A 186 8.01 7.20 -6.85
CA GLU A 186 8.37 5.80 -6.64
C GLU A 186 8.14 5.38 -5.16
N GLY A 187 8.57 4.21 -4.78
CA GLY A 187 8.40 3.69 -3.41
C GLY A 187 9.37 2.56 -3.11
N LYS A 188 10.68 2.83 -3.23
CA LYS A 188 11.72 1.88 -2.87
C LYS A 188 11.73 1.61 -1.37
N ASN A 189 12.26 0.45 -0.99
CA ASN A 189 12.32 0.05 0.42
C ASN A 189 13.07 1.08 1.28
N ARG A 190 12.36 1.68 2.26
CA ARG A 190 12.87 2.69 3.21
C ARG A 190 13.56 3.89 2.53
N GLU A 191 13.13 4.25 1.35
CA GLU A 191 13.77 5.19 0.44
C GLU A 191 14.14 6.51 1.11
N ILE A 192 13.17 7.24 1.67
CA ILE A 192 13.40 8.53 2.34
C ILE A 192 14.42 8.40 3.48
N ARG A 193 14.33 7.34 4.29
CA ARG A 193 15.28 7.12 5.40
C ARG A 193 16.70 6.88 4.90
N LYS A 194 16.85 6.15 3.78
CA LYS A 194 18.14 5.89 3.15
C LYS A 194 18.69 7.15 2.48
N MET A 195 17.85 7.93 1.80
CA MET A 195 18.23 9.21 1.21
C MET A 195 18.76 10.16 2.29
N MET A 196 18.06 10.31 3.39
CA MET A 196 18.47 11.16 4.51
C MET A 196 19.74 10.66 5.20
N ALA A 197 19.85 9.34 5.40
CA ALA A 197 21.04 8.72 6.01
C ALA A 197 22.30 8.91 5.16
N ALA A 198 22.21 8.92 3.83
CA ALA A 198 23.32 9.17 2.90
C ALA A 198 23.96 10.56 3.11
N PHE A 199 23.25 11.49 3.75
CA PHE A 199 23.74 12.82 4.09
C PHE A 199 23.81 13.04 5.61
N HIS A 200 23.82 11.96 6.40
CA HIS A 200 23.94 12.00 7.87
C HIS A 200 22.79 12.73 8.58
N TYR A 201 21.58 12.69 8.03
CA TYR A 201 20.37 13.23 8.65
C TYR A 201 19.47 12.10 9.20
N PRO A 202 19.56 11.76 10.50
CA PRO A 202 18.65 10.80 11.12
C PRO A 202 17.19 11.27 11.03
N VAL A 203 16.29 10.35 10.63
CA VAL A 203 14.87 10.62 10.52
C VAL A 203 14.15 10.25 11.82
N PHE A 204 13.64 11.24 12.53
CA PHE A 204 12.86 11.09 13.78
C PHE A 204 11.36 10.88 13.53
N GLY A 205 10.82 11.47 12.48
CA GLY A 205 9.41 11.32 12.11
C GLY A 205 9.25 11.20 10.60
N LEU A 206 8.37 10.31 10.17
CA LEU A 206 8.03 10.12 8.76
C LEU A 206 6.54 9.88 8.63
N LYS A 207 5.84 10.86 8.06
CA LYS A 207 4.39 10.85 7.90
C LYS A 207 4.01 11.02 6.44
N ARG A 208 3.31 10.05 5.85
CA ARG A 208 2.69 10.24 4.53
C ARG A 208 1.41 11.04 4.67
N VAL A 209 1.43 12.28 4.18
CA VAL A 209 0.31 13.22 4.32
C VAL A 209 -0.62 13.22 3.11
N GLN A 210 -0.13 12.73 1.94
CA GLN A 210 -0.92 12.69 0.72
C GLN A 210 -0.56 11.47 -0.13
N TYR A 211 -1.56 10.90 -0.78
CA TYR A 211 -1.45 9.82 -1.76
C TYR A 211 -2.31 10.19 -2.96
N SER A 212 -1.68 10.48 -4.12
CA SER A 212 -2.33 11.14 -5.25
C SER A 212 -3.00 12.46 -4.81
N PHE A 213 -4.31 12.57 -4.96
CA PHE A 213 -5.12 13.72 -4.50
C PHE A 213 -5.69 13.54 -3.08
N LEU A 214 -5.62 12.36 -2.52
CA LEU A 214 -6.16 12.05 -1.19
C LEU A 214 -5.26 12.58 -0.08
N THR A 215 -5.85 13.18 0.95
CA THR A 215 -5.19 13.70 2.12
C THR A 215 -5.78 13.12 3.41
N LEU A 216 -5.15 13.39 4.56
CA LEU A 216 -5.64 12.96 5.88
C LEU A 216 -6.76 13.86 6.44
N SER A 217 -7.29 14.81 5.65
CA SER A 217 -8.35 15.69 6.11
C SER A 217 -9.56 14.88 6.60
N GLY A 218 -10.05 15.21 7.81
CA GLY A 218 -11.20 14.56 8.43
C GLY A 218 -10.97 13.14 8.96
N VAL A 219 -9.70 12.67 9.04
CA VAL A 219 -9.37 11.35 9.59
C VAL A 219 -8.34 11.48 10.70
N SER A 220 -8.70 11.08 11.91
CA SER A 220 -7.80 11.09 13.07
C SER A 220 -6.83 9.91 13.04
N ARG A 221 -5.74 10.02 13.79
CA ARG A 221 -4.74 8.96 13.90
C ARG A 221 -5.34 7.66 14.46
N GLY A 222 -5.20 6.57 13.71
CA GLY A 222 -5.80 5.27 14.06
C GLY A 222 -7.23 5.10 13.57
N GLU A 223 -7.79 6.09 12.88
CA GLU A 223 -9.12 6.01 12.29
C GLU A 223 -9.06 5.81 10.78
N TYR A 224 -10.18 5.40 10.22
CA TYR A 224 -10.35 5.26 8.78
C TYR A 224 -11.73 5.79 8.34
N ARG A 225 -11.82 6.17 7.09
CA ARG A 225 -13.09 6.43 6.40
C ARG A 225 -13.20 5.64 5.12
N ARG A 226 -14.41 5.43 4.65
CA ARG A 226 -14.64 4.92 3.30
C ARG A 226 -14.29 5.98 2.27
N LEU A 227 -13.77 5.54 1.11
CA LEU A 227 -13.66 6.41 -0.05
C LEU A 227 -15.03 6.59 -0.70
N SER A 228 -15.29 7.79 -1.24
CA SER A 228 -16.47 8.03 -2.07
C SER A 228 -16.31 7.37 -3.45
N LEU A 229 -17.43 7.18 -4.15
CA LEU A 229 -17.40 6.64 -5.51
C LEU A 229 -16.60 7.52 -6.47
N GLU A 230 -16.67 8.84 -6.29
CA GLU A 230 -15.89 9.80 -7.07
C GLU A 230 -14.39 9.67 -6.82
N GLU A 231 -13.98 9.51 -5.54
CA GLU A 231 -12.57 9.28 -5.18
C GLU A 231 -12.08 7.98 -5.83
N VAL A 232 -12.84 6.90 -5.75
CA VAL A 232 -12.49 5.62 -6.37
C VAL A 232 -12.35 5.75 -7.89
N LYS A 233 -13.31 6.42 -8.55
CA LYS A 233 -13.27 6.68 -9.99
C LYS A 233 -12.00 7.44 -10.40
N LYS A 234 -11.67 8.52 -9.69
CA LYS A 234 -10.44 9.32 -9.92
C LYS A 234 -9.16 8.48 -9.70
N LEU A 235 -9.15 7.57 -8.72
CA LEU A 235 -8.01 6.67 -8.53
C LEU A 235 -7.82 5.70 -9.70
N TYR A 236 -8.91 5.21 -10.28
CA TYR A 236 -8.84 4.37 -11.48
C TYR A 236 -8.34 5.14 -12.72
N GLU A 237 -8.54 6.44 -12.79
CA GLU A 237 -8.07 7.27 -13.92
C GLU A 237 -6.54 7.47 -13.94
N LEU A 238 -5.83 7.14 -12.85
CA LEU A 238 -4.36 7.27 -12.74
C LEU A 238 -3.59 6.27 -13.61
N HIS A 239 -4.25 5.31 -14.25
CA HIS A 239 -3.59 4.34 -15.14
C HIS A 239 -3.52 4.81 -16.60
N LYS A 240 -4.15 5.92 -16.92
CA LYS A 240 -4.13 6.55 -18.26
C LYS A 240 -2.89 7.40 -18.40
#